data_fc0e4f780ae9d97464a579a46b4a5d96
#
_entry.id   fc0e4f780ae9d97464a579a46b4a5d96
#
_cell.length_a   1.000
_cell.length_b   1.000
_cell.length_c   1.000
_cell.angle_alpha   90.00
_cell.angle_beta   90.00
_cell.angle_gamma   90.00
#
_symmetry.space_group_name_H-M   'P 1'
#
loop_
_entity.id
_entity.type
_entity.pdbx_description
1 polymer ?
#
loop_
_entity_poly.entity_id
_entity_poly.type
_entity_poly.pdbx_seq_one_letter_code
_entity_poly.pdbx_strand_id
1 'polypeptide(L)'
;MKKILVIVDMQKDFTTGVLGNAECAAAIPEVVKVVEEGNYDAIVLTKDTHDQTYLHTQEGKYLPVEHCIEGTEGWEIVDEIQAACQSCENLHMVCKPTFGSLELGYLLKTLCEKYKGEETEIHFCGVCTGICVISNVMIAKAYVPEVRICVIENACACVTPQSHSTAIEAMKTCQVDMI
;
A
#
# COMPACT_ATOMS: atom_id res chain seq x y z
N MET A 1 0.28 3.11 -22.71
CA MET A 1 -0.30 2.56 -21.49
C MET A 1 0.32 3.28 -20.31
N LYS A 2 -0.48 3.82 -19.41
CA LYS A 2 -0.03 4.51 -18.19
C LYS A 2 -0.07 3.57 -17.00
N LYS A 3 0.90 3.67 -16.11
CA LYS A 3 1.00 2.81 -14.93
C LYS A 3 1.12 3.65 -13.66
N ILE A 4 0.26 3.37 -12.70
CA ILE A 4 0.29 3.98 -11.36
C ILE A 4 0.69 2.89 -10.37
N LEU A 5 1.73 3.11 -9.57
CA LEU A 5 2.11 2.22 -8.49
C LEU A 5 1.59 2.76 -7.15
N VAL A 6 0.96 1.92 -6.37
CA VAL A 6 0.56 2.19 -4.99
C VAL A 6 1.37 1.29 -4.07
N ILE A 7 2.23 1.89 -3.26
CA ILE A 7 3.04 1.20 -2.26
C ILE A 7 2.37 1.39 -0.91
N VAL A 8 1.79 0.31 -0.37
CA VAL A 8 0.95 0.38 0.82
C VAL A 8 1.77 0.16 2.07
N ASP A 9 1.80 1.16 2.94
CA ASP A 9 2.25 1.14 4.34
C ASP A 9 3.61 0.44 4.58
N MET A 10 4.58 0.65 3.70
CA MET A 10 5.93 0.11 3.86
C MET A 10 6.72 0.93 4.90
N GLN A 11 6.15 1.03 6.11
CA GLN A 11 6.67 1.78 7.26
C GLN A 11 7.54 0.90 8.16
N LYS A 12 8.45 1.52 8.92
CA LYS A 12 9.38 0.82 9.81
C LYS A 12 8.62 -0.02 10.85
N ASP A 13 7.52 0.48 11.42
CA ASP A 13 6.74 -0.28 12.42
C ASP A 13 6.14 -1.58 11.89
N PHE A 14 5.79 -1.66 10.61
CA PHE A 14 5.23 -2.86 10.00
C PHE A 14 6.29 -3.83 9.44
N THR A 15 7.53 -3.39 9.30
CA THR A 15 8.61 -4.19 8.72
C THR A 15 9.60 -4.69 9.77
N THR A 16 10.25 -3.78 10.48
CA THR A 16 11.31 -4.07 11.46
C THR A 16 10.99 -3.55 12.88
N GLY A 17 9.94 -2.74 13.03
CA GLY A 17 9.52 -2.12 14.28
C GLY A 17 8.55 -2.96 15.09
N VAL A 18 7.67 -2.29 15.85
CA VAL A 18 6.82 -2.93 16.90
C VAL A 18 5.84 -3.98 16.38
N LEU A 19 5.37 -3.87 15.15
CA LEU A 19 4.52 -4.84 14.47
C LEU A 19 5.27 -5.58 13.35
N GLY A 20 6.58 -5.38 13.25
CA GLY A 20 7.43 -5.99 12.25
C GLY A 20 7.49 -7.51 12.37
N ASN A 21 7.64 -8.16 11.22
CA ASN A 21 7.83 -9.60 11.12
C ASN A 21 8.69 -9.95 9.91
N ALA A 22 9.19 -11.19 9.86
CA ALA A 22 10.11 -11.65 8.82
C ALA A 22 9.50 -11.57 7.41
N GLU A 23 8.21 -11.85 7.26
CA GLU A 23 7.52 -11.82 5.97
C GLU A 23 7.44 -10.38 5.42
N CYS A 24 7.03 -9.42 6.25
CA CYS A 24 6.94 -8.02 5.85
C CYS A 24 8.33 -7.40 5.60
N ALA A 25 9.34 -7.75 6.39
CA ALA A 25 10.71 -7.32 6.15
C ALA A 25 11.26 -7.89 4.84
N ALA A 26 10.95 -9.14 4.50
CA ALA A 26 11.38 -9.76 3.25
C ALA A 26 10.73 -9.13 2.00
N ALA A 27 9.62 -8.42 2.13
CA ALA A 27 9.01 -7.70 1.01
C ALA A 27 9.77 -6.42 0.61
N ILE A 28 10.62 -5.85 1.48
CA ILE A 28 11.33 -4.60 1.20
C ILE A 28 12.12 -4.66 -0.12
N PRO A 29 13.06 -5.62 -0.32
CA PRO A 29 13.83 -5.68 -1.56
C PRO A 29 12.97 -5.90 -2.80
N GLU A 30 11.86 -6.63 -2.69
CA GLU A 30 10.94 -6.83 -3.82
C GLU A 30 10.22 -5.55 -4.19
N VAL A 31 9.77 -4.75 -3.20
CA VAL A 31 9.17 -3.44 -3.45
C VAL A 31 10.19 -2.48 -4.07
N VAL A 32 11.42 -2.44 -3.59
CA VAL A 32 12.52 -1.64 -4.18
C VAL A 32 12.70 -2.01 -5.66
N LYS A 33 12.80 -3.30 -5.95
CA LYS A 33 12.93 -3.82 -7.32
C LYS A 33 11.75 -3.40 -8.21
N VAL A 34 10.53 -3.48 -7.70
CA VAL A 34 9.32 -3.00 -8.42
C VAL A 34 9.44 -1.52 -8.79
N VAL A 35 9.95 -0.68 -7.89
CA VAL A 35 10.14 0.75 -8.16
C VAL A 35 11.23 0.97 -9.20
N GLU A 36 12.38 0.30 -9.06
CA GLU A 36 13.55 0.50 -9.91
C GLU A 36 13.38 -0.05 -11.33
N GLU A 37 12.73 -1.21 -11.47
CA GLU A 37 12.52 -1.88 -12.76
C GLU A 37 11.20 -1.46 -13.45
N GLY A 38 10.25 -0.94 -12.69
CA GLY A 38 8.92 -0.55 -13.19
C GLY A 38 8.91 0.87 -13.74
N ASN A 39 8.53 1.05 -14.99
CA ASN A 39 8.33 2.37 -15.56
C ASN A 39 6.95 2.91 -15.16
N TYR A 40 6.84 3.52 -13.98
CA TYR A 40 5.60 4.08 -13.47
C TYR A 40 5.48 5.58 -13.78
N ASP A 41 4.31 6.01 -14.25
CA ASP A 41 3.99 7.42 -14.55
C ASP A 41 3.61 8.19 -13.27
N ALA A 42 3.22 7.48 -12.22
CA ALA A 42 2.99 8.02 -10.88
C ALA A 42 3.26 6.94 -9.82
N ILE A 43 3.77 7.34 -8.68
CA ILE A 43 3.91 6.50 -7.50
C ILE A 43 3.13 7.15 -6.34
N VAL A 44 2.34 6.35 -5.65
CA VAL A 44 1.62 6.78 -4.43
C VAL A 44 2.10 5.92 -3.27
N LEU A 45 2.67 6.55 -2.27
CA LEU A 45 2.98 5.92 -0.99
C LEU A 45 1.81 6.14 -0.03
N THR A 46 1.38 5.11 0.67
CA THR A 46 0.48 5.31 1.82
C THR A 46 1.24 5.15 3.13
N LYS A 47 0.82 5.90 4.14
CA LYS A 47 1.31 5.78 5.52
C LYS A 47 0.11 5.61 6.43
N ASP A 48 0.04 4.50 7.14
CA ASP A 48 -0.83 4.38 8.29
C ASP A 48 -0.42 5.42 9.32
N THR A 49 -1.38 6.16 9.87
CA THR A 49 -1.06 7.37 10.64
C THR A 49 -2.01 7.49 11.82
N HIS A 50 -1.47 7.33 13.00
CA HIS A 50 -2.19 7.45 14.27
C HIS A 50 -1.64 8.58 15.11
N ASP A 51 -2.45 9.06 16.04
CA ASP A 51 -2.03 9.99 17.07
C ASP A 51 -1.88 9.28 18.42
N GLN A 52 -1.50 10.03 19.46
CA GLN A 52 -1.30 9.53 20.82
C GLN A 52 -2.58 8.98 21.49
N THR A 53 -3.74 9.15 20.88
CA THR A 53 -5.02 8.61 21.36
C THR A 53 -5.34 7.23 20.80
N TYR A 54 -4.44 6.63 20.01
CA TYR A 54 -4.64 5.35 19.33
C TYR A 54 -5.27 4.27 20.21
N LEU A 55 -4.76 4.07 21.42
CA LEU A 55 -5.27 3.05 22.36
C LEU A 55 -6.74 3.25 22.78
N HIS A 56 -7.30 4.44 22.55
CA HIS A 56 -8.70 4.74 22.81
C HIS A 56 -9.60 4.55 21.57
N THR A 57 -9.02 4.25 20.43
CA THR A 57 -9.75 4.01 19.18
C THR A 57 -10.37 2.61 19.16
N GLN A 58 -11.25 2.35 18.19
CA GLN A 58 -11.79 1.02 17.96
C GLN A 58 -10.69 0.03 17.58
N GLU A 59 -9.73 0.45 16.74
CA GLU A 59 -8.59 -0.37 16.34
C GLU A 59 -7.68 -0.69 17.51
N GLY A 60 -7.32 0.31 18.34
CA GLY A 60 -6.49 0.13 19.52
C GLY A 60 -7.07 -0.80 20.59
N LYS A 61 -8.40 -1.00 20.60
CA LYS A 61 -9.05 -2.01 21.47
C LYS A 61 -8.79 -3.44 20.99
N TYR A 62 -8.66 -3.66 19.68
CA TYR A 62 -8.38 -4.98 19.11
C TYR A 62 -6.88 -5.26 18.99
N LEU A 63 -6.08 -4.23 18.74
CA LEU A 63 -4.63 -4.30 18.65
C LEU A 63 -4.02 -3.26 19.60
N PRO A 64 -3.87 -3.59 20.90
CA PRO A 64 -3.40 -2.65 21.93
C PRO A 64 -1.87 -2.45 21.87
N VAL A 65 -1.35 -2.10 20.70
CA VAL A 65 0.06 -1.82 20.43
C VAL A 65 0.13 -0.50 19.68
N GLU A 66 0.64 0.54 20.32
CA GLU A 66 0.90 1.81 19.64
C GLU A 66 1.88 1.60 18.51
N HIS A 67 1.51 2.04 17.32
CA HIS A 67 2.31 1.95 16.11
C HIS A 67 1.97 3.09 15.17
N CYS A 68 2.86 3.39 14.26
CA CYS A 68 2.70 4.42 13.24
C CYS A 68 2.19 5.76 13.81
N ILE A 69 2.64 6.11 15.02
CA ILE A 69 2.31 7.40 15.64
C ILE A 69 3.02 8.50 14.84
N GLU A 70 2.26 9.49 14.37
CA GLU A 70 2.76 10.57 13.53
C GLU A 70 4.00 11.26 14.13
N GLY A 71 5.04 11.40 13.30
CA GLY A 71 6.31 12.03 13.69
C GLY A 71 7.28 11.11 14.43
N THR A 72 6.94 9.84 14.69
CA THR A 72 7.89 8.85 15.24
C THR A 72 8.71 8.18 14.14
N GLU A 73 9.83 7.56 14.52
CA GLU A 73 10.64 6.79 13.57
C GLU A 73 9.88 5.61 12.97
N GLY A 74 9.03 4.94 13.75
CA GLY A 74 8.22 3.81 13.31
C GLY A 74 7.19 4.18 12.24
N TRP A 75 6.72 5.42 12.24
CA TRP A 75 5.81 5.96 11.23
C TRP A 75 6.47 6.21 9.88
N GLU A 76 7.80 6.36 9.83
CA GLU A 76 8.48 6.65 8.58
C GLU A 76 8.50 5.44 7.63
N ILE A 77 8.43 5.72 6.32
CA ILE A 77 8.66 4.72 5.27
C ILE A 77 10.09 4.20 5.39
N VAL A 78 10.33 2.94 5.12
CA VAL A 78 11.66 2.32 5.10
C VAL A 78 12.60 3.10 4.17
N ASP A 79 13.82 3.32 4.63
CA ASP A 79 14.79 4.21 3.97
C ASP A 79 15.11 3.75 2.53
N GLU A 80 15.19 2.45 2.29
CA GLU A 80 15.46 1.86 0.98
C GLU A 80 14.35 2.18 -0.04
N ILE A 81 13.09 2.17 0.40
CA ILE A 81 11.94 2.50 -0.46
C ILE A 81 11.86 4.01 -0.71
N GLN A 82 12.14 4.82 0.32
CA GLN A 82 12.25 6.27 0.13
C GLN A 82 13.31 6.61 -0.90
N ALA A 83 14.50 5.98 -0.80
CA ALA A 83 15.61 6.20 -1.72
C ALA A 83 15.24 5.80 -3.16
N ALA A 84 14.59 4.63 -3.34
CA ALA A 84 14.15 4.16 -4.65
C ALA A 84 13.13 5.11 -5.31
N CYS A 85 12.26 5.73 -4.51
CA CYS A 85 11.23 6.65 -5.01
C CYS A 85 11.74 8.07 -5.31
N GLN A 86 12.96 8.44 -4.91
CA GLN A 86 13.46 9.82 -5.04
C GLN A 86 13.51 10.34 -6.48
N SER A 87 13.70 9.46 -7.47
CA SER A 87 13.75 9.84 -8.88
C SER A 87 12.38 9.99 -9.54
N CYS A 88 11.30 9.65 -8.84
CA CYS A 88 9.95 9.75 -9.38
C CYS A 88 9.45 11.20 -9.32
N GLU A 89 9.26 11.83 -10.48
CA GLU A 89 8.77 13.21 -10.57
C GLU A 89 7.30 13.36 -10.11
N ASN A 90 6.50 12.29 -10.21
CA ASN A 90 5.08 12.28 -9.86
C ASN A 90 4.84 11.39 -8.65
N LEU A 91 5.48 11.75 -7.52
CA LEU A 91 5.38 11.04 -6.25
C LEU A 91 4.32 11.69 -5.36
N HIS A 92 3.41 10.88 -4.83
CA HIS A 92 2.36 11.31 -3.90
C HIS A 92 2.47 10.56 -2.57
N MET A 93 2.00 11.20 -1.50
CA MET A 93 1.89 10.62 -0.17
C MET A 93 0.46 10.74 0.34
N VAL A 94 -0.10 9.66 0.86
CA VAL A 94 -1.42 9.63 1.51
C VAL A 94 -1.26 9.09 2.93
N CYS A 95 -1.48 9.95 3.92
CA CYS A 95 -1.57 9.56 5.32
C CYS A 95 -3.02 9.14 5.64
N LYS A 96 -3.20 7.98 6.21
CA LYS A 96 -4.53 7.40 6.48
C LYS A 96 -4.66 6.92 7.92
N PRO A 97 -5.76 7.22 8.62
CA PRO A 97 -6.00 6.75 9.99
C PRO A 97 -6.77 5.42 10.04
N THR A 98 -6.91 4.73 8.92
CA THR A 98 -7.72 3.51 8.77
C THR A 98 -7.08 2.59 7.74
N PHE A 99 -7.42 1.31 7.74
CA PHE A 99 -6.83 0.30 6.84
C PHE A 99 -6.94 0.70 5.36
N GLY A 100 -8.11 1.16 4.91
CA GLY A 100 -8.31 1.68 3.57
C GLY A 100 -8.50 3.21 3.59
N SER A 101 -8.16 3.90 2.51
CA SER A 101 -8.23 5.36 2.39
C SER A 101 -9.18 5.80 1.27
N LEU A 102 -10.22 6.55 1.63
CA LEU A 102 -11.07 7.20 0.64
C LEU A 102 -10.31 8.29 -0.13
N GLU A 103 -9.37 8.95 0.53
CA GLU A 103 -8.48 9.95 -0.10
C GLU A 103 -7.63 9.32 -1.20
N LEU A 104 -7.06 8.12 -0.94
CA LEU A 104 -6.36 7.35 -1.97
C LEU A 104 -7.28 7.05 -3.15
N GLY A 105 -8.51 6.58 -2.89
CA GLY A 105 -9.47 6.32 -3.95
C GLY A 105 -9.75 7.55 -4.82
N TYR A 106 -9.94 8.71 -4.20
CA TYR A 106 -10.13 9.98 -4.90
C TYR A 106 -8.89 10.41 -5.70
N LEU A 107 -7.69 10.26 -5.11
CA LEU A 107 -6.43 10.56 -5.80
C LEU A 107 -6.25 9.67 -7.04
N LEU A 108 -6.48 8.36 -6.92
CA LEU A 108 -6.38 7.43 -8.04
C LEU A 108 -7.35 7.78 -9.16
N LYS A 109 -8.59 8.15 -8.82
CA LYS A 109 -9.56 8.64 -9.80
C LYS A 109 -9.03 9.88 -10.52
N THR A 110 -8.49 10.85 -9.79
CA THR A 110 -7.94 12.08 -10.35
C THR A 110 -6.75 11.80 -11.29
N LEU A 111 -5.86 10.88 -10.91
CA LEU A 111 -4.73 10.48 -11.75
C LEU A 111 -5.21 9.78 -13.04
N CYS A 112 -6.20 8.90 -12.94
CA CYS A 112 -6.78 8.25 -14.11
C CYS A 112 -7.49 9.26 -15.04
N GLU A 113 -8.17 10.26 -14.49
CA GLU A 113 -8.78 11.34 -15.27
C GLU A 113 -7.72 12.18 -16.01
N LYS A 114 -6.55 12.41 -15.40
CA LYS A 114 -5.40 13.07 -16.05
C LYS A 114 -4.89 12.30 -17.26
N TYR A 115 -4.97 10.96 -17.21
CA TYR A 115 -4.55 10.07 -18.30
C TYR A 115 -5.70 9.66 -19.24
N LYS A 116 -6.82 10.39 -19.20
CA LYS A 116 -8.01 10.09 -20.00
C LYS A 116 -7.67 9.97 -21.49
N GLY A 117 -8.06 8.85 -22.09
CA GLY A 117 -7.76 8.50 -23.48
C GLY A 117 -6.54 7.59 -23.65
N GLU A 118 -5.81 7.33 -22.60
CA GLU A 118 -4.76 6.32 -22.55
C GLU A 118 -5.21 5.11 -21.71
N GLU A 119 -4.83 3.91 -22.12
CA GLU A 119 -5.00 2.72 -21.29
C GLU A 119 -4.20 2.89 -20.01
N THR A 120 -4.84 2.67 -18.85
CA THR A 120 -4.23 2.89 -17.54
C THR A 120 -4.37 1.63 -16.67
N GLU A 121 -3.30 1.27 -15.97
CA GLU A 121 -3.28 0.21 -14.97
C GLU A 121 -2.85 0.77 -13.62
N ILE A 122 -3.40 0.19 -12.53
CA ILE A 122 -2.99 0.50 -11.16
C ILE A 122 -2.42 -0.77 -10.54
N HIS A 123 -1.17 -0.69 -10.10
CA HIS A 123 -0.45 -1.77 -9.47
C HIS A 123 -0.33 -1.51 -7.97
N PHE A 124 -0.62 -2.52 -7.15
CA PHE A 124 -0.48 -2.45 -5.69
C PHE A 124 0.62 -3.39 -5.21
N CYS A 125 1.40 -2.93 -4.25
CA CYS A 125 2.35 -3.72 -3.48
C CYS A 125 2.41 -3.22 -2.03
N GLY A 126 3.10 -3.92 -1.14
CA GLY A 126 3.32 -3.53 0.25
C GLY A 126 2.62 -4.41 1.28
N VAL A 127 2.32 -3.86 2.45
CA VAL A 127 1.87 -4.63 3.63
C VAL A 127 0.68 -3.97 4.35
N CYS A 128 -0.14 -4.72 5.12
CA CYS A 128 -0.26 -6.18 5.03
C CYS A 128 -1.26 -6.55 3.95
N THR A 129 -0.98 -7.60 3.19
CA THR A 129 -1.84 -8.07 2.07
C THR A 129 -3.30 -8.20 2.46
N GLY A 130 -3.56 -8.82 3.62
CA GLY A 130 -4.92 -9.12 4.11
C GLY A 130 -5.57 -8.00 4.93
N ILE A 131 -4.94 -6.84 5.05
CA ILE A 131 -5.42 -5.72 5.88
C ILE A 131 -5.44 -4.44 5.01
N CYS A 132 -4.35 -3.70 4.98
CA CYS A 132 -4.29 -2.42 4.30
C CYS A 132 -4.28 -2.57 2.76
N VAL A 133 -3.55 -3.58 2.22
CA VAL A 133 -3.50 -3.77 0.76
C VAL A 133 -4.89 -4.10 0.21
N ILE A 134 -5.53 -5.17 0.68
CA ILE A 134 -6.88 -5.55 0.20
C ILE A 134 -7.91 -4.43 0.39
N SER A 135 -7.86 -3.70 1.52
CA SER A 135 -8.78 -2.61 1.79
C SER A 135 -8.66 -1.50 0.74
N ASN A 136 -7.42 -1.10 0.41
CA ASN A 136 -7.16 -0.06 -0.58
C ASN A 136 -7.44 -0.53 -2.01
N VAL A 137 -7.15 -1.79 -2.33
CA VAL A 137 -7.49 -2.41 -3.62
C VAL A 137 -9.00 -2.39 -3.85
N MET A 138 -9.83 -2.75 -2.84
CA MET A 138 -11.28 -2.72 -2.96
C MET A 138 -11.83 -1.30 -3.10
N ILE A 139 -11.25 -0.33 -2.40
CA ILE A 139 -11.59 1.08 -2.55
C ILE A 139 -11.25 1.56 -3.97
N ALA A 140 -10.06 1.23 -4.50
CA ALA A 140 -9.68 1.58 -5.86
C ALA A 140 -10.67 1.00 -6.88
N LYS A 141 -11.08 -0.27 -6.74
CA LYS A 141 -12.12 -0.88 -7.60
C LYS A 141 -13.45 -0.14 -7.55
N ALA A 142 -13.82 0.42 -6.41
CA ALA A 142 -15.05 1.20 -6.28
C ALA A 142 -14.94 2.58 -6.94
N TYR A 143 -13.77 3.23 -6.89
CA TYR A 143 -13.55 4.56 -7.46
C TYR A 143 -13.29 4.54 -8.97
N VAL A 144 -12.60 3.52 -9.46
CA VAL A 144 -12.19 3.39 -10.86
C VAL A 144 -12.53 1.99 -11.40
N PRO A 145 -13.81 1.61 -11.48
CA PRO A 145 -14.24 0.24 -11.76
C PRO A 145 -13.81 -0.29 -13.13
N GLU A 146 -13.56 0.59 -14.10
CA GLU A 146 -13.16 0.23 -15.47
C GLU A 146 -11.63 0.18 -15.65
N VAL A 147 -10.86 0.58 -14.62
CA VAL A 147 -9.39 0.53 -14.67
C VAL A 147 -8.91 -0.84 -14.22
N ARG A 148 -7.97 -1.40 -14.96
CA ARG A 148 -7.33 -2.66 -14.58
C ARG A 148 -6.52 -2.47 -13.30
N ILE A 149 -6.83 -3.27 -12.28
CA ILE A 149 -6.14 -3.26 -11.00
C ILE A 149 -5.37 -4.56 -10.84
N CYS A 150 -4.08 -4.44 -10.56
CA CYS A 150 -3.16 -5.54 -10.36
C CYS A 150 -2.55 -5.49 -8.95
N VAL A 151 -2.26 -6.64 -8.39
CA VAL A 151 -1.45 -6.77 -7.18
C VAL A 151 -0.17 -7.52 -7.54
N ILE A 152 0.97 -6.95 -7.18
CA ILE A 152 2.29 -7.57 -7.38
C ILE A 152 2.50 -8.53 -6.21
N GLU A 153 2.17 -9.80 -6.43
CA GLU A 153 2.03 -10.78 -5.37
C GLU A 153 3.32 -10.96 -4.56
N ASN A 154 4.47 -11.07 -5.23
CA ASN A 154 5.78 -11.25 -4.61
C ASN A 154 6.32 -10.00 -3.88
N ALA A 155 5.74 -8.83 -4.15
CA ALA A 155 6.05 -7.57 -3.47
C ALA A 155 5.00 -7.21 -2.40
N CYS A 156 4.17 -8.18 -2.00
CA CYS A 156 3.22 -8.06 -0.90
C CYS A 156 3.54 -9.10 0.18
N ALA A 157 3.31 -8.75 1.44
CA ALA A 157 3.40 -9.68 2.55
C ALA A 157 2.31 -9.44 3.60
N CYS A 158 2.09 -10.41 4.45
CA CYS A 158 1.16 -10.31 5.57
C CYS A 158 1.81 -10.89 6.84
N VAL A 159 1.09 -10.87 7.95
CA VAL A 159 1.58 -11.40 9.24
C VAL A 159 2.01 -12.86 9.13
N THR A 160 1.32 -13.65 8.28
CA THR A 160 1.68 -15.04 7.99
C THR A 160 1.51 -15.35 6.50
N PRO A 161 2.23 -16.35 5.95
CA PRO A 161 2.02 -16.81 4.57
C PRO A 161 0.56 -17.23 4.30
N GLN A 162 -0.10 -17.83 5.29
CA GLN A 162 -1.51 -18.24 5.15
C GLN A 162 -2.45 -17.05 5.01
N SER A 163 -2.27 -15.99 5.82
CA SER A 163 -3.10 -14.78 5.71
C SER A 163 -2.86 -14.05 4.40
N HIS A 164 -1.61 -14.05 3.90
CA HIS A 164 -1.27 -13.54 2.58
C HIS A 164 -2.04 -14.29 1.48
N SER A 165 -1.89 -15.62 1.41
CA SER A 165 -2.55 -16.45 0.38
C SER A 165 -4.07 -16.30 0.42
N THR A 166 -4.68 -16.25 1.61
CA THR A 166 -6.13 -16.05 1.76
C THR A 166 -6.58 -14.72 1.16
N ALA A 167 -5.83 -13.65 1.40
CA ALA A 167 -6.14 -12.34 0.84
C ALA A 167 -5.97 -12.28 -0.68
N ILE A 168 -4.92 -12.90 -1.21
CA ILE A 168 -4.70 -13.04 -2.66
C ILE A 168 -5.90 -13.73 -3.32
N GLU A 169 -6.36 -14.87 -2.79
CA GLU A 169 -7.51 -15.58 -3.33
C GLU A 169 -8.81 -14.75 -3.22
N ALA A 170 -9.00 -14.01 -2.13
CA ALA A 170 -10.13 -13.11 -2.00
C ALA A 170 -10.12 -11.99 -3.07
N MET A 171 -8.97 -11.37 -3.32
CA MET A 171 -8.83 -10.34 -4.34
C MET A 171 -9.05 -10.87 -5.75
N LYS A 172 -8.56 -12.08 -6.08
CA LYS A 172 -8.84 -12.75 -7.37
C LYS A 172 -10.33 -12.91 -7.62
N THR A 173 -11.12 -13.31 -6.60
CA THR A 173 -12.59 -13.42 -6.74
C THR A 173 -13.26 -12.09 -7.00
N CYS A 174 -12.62 -10.98 -6.59
CA CYS A 174 -13.06 -9.61 -6.86
C CYS A 174 -12.52 -9.03 -8.18
N GLN A 175 -12.03 -9.87 -9.09
CA GLN A 175 -11.51 -9.47 -10.41
C GLN A 175 -10.29 -8.55 -10.32
N VAL A 176 -9.38 -8.85 -9.40
CA VAL A 176 -8.07 -8.22 -9.31
C VAL A 176 -7.02 -9.17 -9.91
N ASP A 177 -6.18 -8.66 -10.79
CA ASP A 177 -5.14 -9.45 -11.41
C ASP A 177 -3.93 -9.60 -10.48
N MET A 178 -3.32 -10.78 -10.45
CA MET A 178 -2.03 -11.02 -9.78
C MET A 178 -0.91 -11.04 -10.82
N ILE A 179 0.16 -10.32 -10.57
CA ILE A 179 1.32 -10.22 -11.45
C ILE A 179 2.62 -10.39 -10.66
#